data_e2a94015ff75a815fdd81585543cfa6c
#
_entry.id   e2a94015ff75a815fdd81585543cfa6c
#
_cell.length_a   1.000
_cell.length_b   1.000
_cell.length_c   1.000
_cell.angle_alpha   90.00
_cell.angle_beta   90.00
_cell.angle_gamma   90.00
#
_symmetry.space_group_name_H-M   'P 1'
#
loop_
_entity.id
_entity.type
_entity.pdbx_description
1 polymer ?
#
loop_
_entity_poly.entity_id
_entity_poly.type
_entity_poly.pdbx_seq_one_letter_code
_entity_poly.pdbx_strand_id
1 'polypeptide(L)'
;MNNDSPEPIVVLMTAASSDEANRIAEMLVGKRLAACVQILPEIESVYHWKGTVERAPEILLLAKTTKENFAALEAAVRALHSYETPEIIALPITAASAPYLEWLTANVLPQGRNVSQEAIAKSNGT
;
A
#
# COMPACT_ATOMS: atom_id res chain seq x y z
N MET A 1 2.10 21.33 15.74
CA MET A 1 2.17 20.56 14.53
C MET A 1 0.91 20.73 13.71
N ASN A 2 1.05 20.86 12.43
CA ASN A 2 -0.09 21.05 11.55
C ASN A 2 -0.82 19.72 11.32
N ASN A 3 -2.07 19.64 11.76
CA ASN A 3 -2.85 18.40 11.63
C ASN A 3 -3.24 18.09 10.18
N ASP A 4 -3.06 19.08 9.29
CA ASP A 4 -3.37 18.90 7.87
C ASP A 4 -2.21 18.33 7.08
N SER A 5 -1.05 18.19 7.72
CA SER A 5 0.11 17.63 7.03
C SER A 5 -0.08 16.15 6.77
N PRO A 6 0.32 15.68 5.58
CA PRO A 6 0.26 14.25 5.30
C PRO A 6 1.17 13.46 6.23
N GLU A 7 0.70 12.31 6.64
CA GLU A 7 1.48 11.42 7.50
C GLU A 7 1.99 10.25 6.65
N PRO A 8 3.29 10.20 6.35
CA PRO A 8 3.81 9.12 5.53
C PRO A 8 3.85 7.80 6.30
N ILE A 9 3.55 6.73 5.59
CA ILE A 9 3.60 5.38 6.14
C ILE A 9 4.23 4.44 5.13
N VAL A 10 4.75 3.32 5.63
CA VAL A 10 5.11 2.21 4.78
C VAL A 10 4.17 1.06 5.11
N VAL A 11 3.59 0.46 4.07
CA VAL A 11 2.66 -0.65 4.23
C VAL A 11 3.39 -1.93 3.81
N LEU A 12 3.42 -2.89 4.72
CA LEU A 12 4.01 -4.19 4.45
C LEU A 12 2.91 -5.15 4.03
N MET A 13 3.16 -5.85 2.93
CA MET A 13 2.22 -6.84 2.40
C MET A 13 3.01 -8.02 1.87
N THR A 14 2.37 -9.18 1.81
CA THR A 14 2.96 -10.33 1.16
C THR A 14 2.04 -10.81 0.05
N ALA A 15 2.63 -11.47 -0.93
CA ALA A 15 1.89 -12.05 -2.04
C ALA A 15 2.41 -13.46 -2.27
N ALA A 16 1.54 -14.31 -2.83
CA ALA A 16 1.87 -15.72 -3.03
C ALA A 16 2.84 -15.95 -4.20
N SER A 17 2.90 -15.02 -5.14
CA SER A 17 3.71 -15.18 -6.34
C SER A 17 4.18 -13.82 -6.85
N SER A 18 5.19 -13.86 -7.72
CA SER A 18 5.68 -12.65 -8.37
C SER A 18 4.60 -12.01 -9.24
N ASP A 19 3.80 -12.82 -9.92
CA ASP A 19 2.73 -12.27 -10.75
C ASP A 19 1.71 -11.51 -9.93
N GLU A 20 1.32 -12.06 -8.79
CA GLU A 20 0.38 -11.38 -7.90
C GLU A 20 0.99 -10.09 -7.35
N ALA A 21 2.25 -10.16 -6.93
CA ALA A 21 2.94 -8.99 -6.40
C ALA A 21 3.00 -7.88 -7.45
N ASN A 22 3.31 -8.22 -8.68
CA ASN A 22 3.38 -7.24 -9.77
C ASN A 22 2.01 -6.60 -10.03
N ARG A 23 0.94 -7.40 -10.03
CA ARG A 23 -0.40 -6.85 -10.22
C ARG A 23 -0.80 -5.89 -9.12
N ILE A 24 -0.48 -6.26 -7.88
CA ILE A 24 -0.77 -5.39 -6.73
C ILE A 24 0.00 -4.08 -6.85
N ALA A 25 1.30 -4.17 -7.13
CA ALA A 25 2.16 -2.99 -7.22
C ALA A 25 1.70 -2.04 -8.32
N GLU A 26 1.43 -2.57 -9.52
CA GLU A 26 1.01 -1.75 -10.63
C GLU A 26 -0.35 -1.09 -10.39
N MET A 27 -1.25 -1.83 -9.77
CA MET A 27 -2.56 -1.28 -9.43
C MET A 27 -2.45 -0.14 -8.44
N LEU A 28 -1.64 -0.32 -7.38
CA LEU A 28 -1.52 0.70 -6.34
C LEU A 28 -0.88 1.98 -6.86
N VAL A 29 0.17 1.84 -7.63
CA VAL A 29 0.87 3.01 -8.18
C VAL A 29 0.00 3.67 -9.26
N GLY A 30 -0.62 2.88 -10.11
CA GLY A 30 -1.48 3.41 -11.16
C GLY A 30 -2.67 4.19 -10.64
N LYS A 31 -3.22 3.75 -9.53
CA LYS A 31 -4.37 4.44 -8.90
C LYS A 31 -3.93 5.51 -7.91
N ARG A 32 -2.64 5.72 -7.76
CA ARG A 32 -2.06 6.69 -6.84
C ARG A 32 -2.43 6.44 -5.38
N LEU A 33 -2.67 5.19 -5.05
CA LEU A 33 -2.87 4.76 -3.67
C LEU A 33 -1.54 4.55 -2.97
N ALA A 34 -0.46 4.44 -3.73
CA ALA A 34 0.90 4.43 -3.21
C ALA A 34 1.79 5.19 -4.19
N ALA A 35 2.78 5.91 -3.66
CA ALA A 35 3.74 6.63 -4.49
C ALA A 35 4.72 5.66 -5.14
N CYS A 36 5.10 4.62 -4.41
CA CYS A 36 5.93 3.56 -4.96
C CYS A 36 5.68 2.27 -4.20
N VAL A 37 5.95 1.16 -4.88
CA VAL A 37 5.91 -0.15 -4.24
C VAL A 37 7.20 -0.85 -4.60
N GLN A 38 7.91 -1.30 -3.57
CA GLN A 38 9.13 -2.07 -3.77
C GLN A 38 8.81 -3.54 -3.54
N ILE A 39 9.32 -4.38 -4.43
CA ILE A 39 9.04 -5.80 -4.41
C ILE A 39 10.32 -6.53 -4.07
N LEU A 40 10.33 -7.27 -2.96
CA LEU A 40 11.46 -8.07 -2.57
C LEU A 40 11.19 -9.51 -3.01
N PRO A 41 12.07 -10.08 -3.82
CA PRO A 41 11.87 -11.45 -4.29
C PRO A 41 11.95 -12.41 -3.12
N GLU A 42 11.35 -13.50 -3.31
CA GLU A 42 11.11 -14.60 -2.40
C GLU A 42 11.74 -14.50 -1.01
N ILE A 43 10.87 -14.38 -0.04
CA ILE A 43 11.21 -14.51 1.37
C ILE A 43 10.59 -15.81 1.88
N GLU A 44 11.02 -16.26 3.06
CA GLU A 44 10.40 -17.40 3.71
C GLU A 44 9.61 -16.91 4.90
N SER A 45 8.31 -17.20 4.91
CA SER A 45 7.44 -16.86 6.04
C SER A 45 7.22 -18.10 6.88
N VAL A 46 7.37 -17.96 8.18
CA VAL A 46 7.15 -19.04 9.14
C VAL A 46 6.02 -18.59 10.06
N TYR A 47 4.96 -19.37 10.14
CA TYR A 47 3.76 -18.93 10.85
C TYR A 47 2.98 -20.13 11.38
N HIS A 48 2.04 -19.83 12.25
CA HIS A 48 1.18 -20.84 12.85
C HIS A 48 -0.13 -20.92 12.08
N TRP A 49 -0.49 -22.12 11.65
CA TRP A 49 -1.72 -22.31 10.88
C TRP A 49 -2.37 -23.61 11.31
N LYS A 50 -3.62 -23.50 11.80
CA LYS A 50 -4.42 -24.68 12.19
C LYS A 50 -3.65 -25.65 13.09
N GLY A 51 -2.96 -25.10 14.09
CA GLY A 51 -2.28 -25.90 15.09
C GLY A 51 -0.89 -26.36 14.74
N THR A 52 -0.37 -26.03 13.56
CA THR A 52 0.97 -26.43 13.16
C THR A 52 1.79 -25.24 12.71
N VAL A 53 3.11 -25.37 12.80
CA VAL A 53 4.06 -24.39 12.29
C VAL A 53 4.28 -24.68 10.81
N GLU A 54 3.98 -23.70 9.97
CA GLU A 54 4.08 -23.83 8.52
C GLU A 54 5.15 -22.91 7.99
N ARG A 55 5.69 -23.24 6.82
CA ARG A 55 6.64 -22.39 6.11
C ARG A 55 6.15 -22.22 4.67
N ALA A 56 6.27 -21.04 4.15
CA ALA A 56 5.87 -20.77 2.77
C ALA A 56 6.76 -19.72 2.15
N PRO A 57 7.13 -19.91 0.87
CA PRO A 57 7.79 -18.82 0.15
C PRO A 57 6.76 -17.76 -0.19
N GLU A 58 7.16 -16.51 -0.03
CA GLU A 58 6.28 -15.38 -0.35
C GLU A 58 7.10 -14.24 -0.93
N ILE A 59 6.40 -13.28 -1.54
CA ILE A 59 7.01 -12.07 -2.04
C ILE A 59 6.60 -10.94 -1.09
N LEU A 60 7.57 -10.15 -0.65
CA LEU A 60 7.30 -9.04 0.26
C LEU A 60 7.17 -7.74 -0.53
N LEU A 61 6.12 -6.98 -0.24
CA LEU A 61 5.92 -5.66 -0.85
C LEU A 61 6.02 -4.59 0.21
N LEU A 62 6.71 -3.51 -0.12
CA LEU A 62 6.79 -2.32 0.71
C LEU A 62 6.18 -1.17 -0.08
N ALA A 63 5.00 -0.71 0.34
CA ALA A 63 4.31 0.39 -0.33
C ALA A 63 4.47 1.66 0.48
N LYS A 64 4.92 2.74 -0.17
CA LYS A 64 5.05 4.04 0.49
C LYS A 64 3.86 4.90 0.11
N THR A 65 3.15 5.38 1.11
CA THR A 65 1.95 6.15 0.92
C THR A 65 1.70 7.03 2.15
N THR A 66 0.50 7.54 2.29
CA THR A 66 0.11 8.33 3.45
C THR A 66 -0.97 7.61 4.23
N LYS A 67 -1.05 7.92 5.51
CA LYS A 67 -2.02 7.30 6.40
C LYS A 67 -3.45 7.46 5.87
N GLU A 68 -3.74 8.61 5.29
CA GLU A 68 -5.08 8.92 4.77
C GLU A 68 -5.49 8.04 3.60
N ASN A 69 -4.51 7.44 2.93
CA ASN A 69 -4.79 6.54 1.80
C ASN A 69 -4.86 5.07 2.22
N PHE A 70 -4.60 4.76 3.50
CA PHE A 70 -4.50 3.37 3.92
C PHE A 70 -5.79 2.58 3.69
N ALA A 71 -6.93 3.15 4.07
CA ALA A 71 -8.20 2.42 3.95
C ALA A 71 -8.51 2.08 2.50
N ALA A 72 -8.27 3.01 1.58
CA ALA A 72 -8.49 2.77 0.16
C ALA A 72 -7.49 1.76 -0.40
N LEU A 73 -6.23 1.86 0.04
CA LEU A 73 -5.20 0.90 -0.35
C LEU A 73 -5.59 -0.52 0.11
N GLU A 74 -5.96 -0.64 1.38
CA GLU A 74 -6.36 -1.93 1.93
C GLU A 74 -7.52 -2.55 1.15
N ALA A 75 -8.54 -1.76 0.88
CA ALA A 75 -9.70 -2.27 0.16
C ALA A 75 -9.33 -2.75 -1.24
N ALA A 76 -8.49 -1.99 -1.94
CA ALA A 76 -8.07 -2.34 -3.30
C ALA A 76 -7.22 -3.61 -3.31
N VAL A 77 -6.32 -3.75 -2.34
CA VAL A 77 -5.48 -4.95 -2.24
C VAL A 77 -6.32 -6.17 -1.92
N ARG A 78 -7.23 -6.06 -0.96
CA ARG A 78 -8.07 -7.19 -0.57
C ARG A 78 -8.95 -7.66 -1.73
N ALA A 79 -9.40 -6.75 -2.57
CA ALA A 79 -10.23 -7.11 -3.72
C ALA A 79 -9.45 -7.92 -4.76
N LEU A 80 -8.13 -7.74 -4.81
CA LEU A 80 -7.28 -8.39 -5.80
C LEU A 80 -6.55 -9.61 -5.27
N HIS A 81 -6.34 -9.68 -3.97
CA HIS A 81 -5.48 -10.68 -3.34
C HIS A 81 -6.07 -12.09 -3.37
N SER A 82 -5.20 -13.08 -3.55
CA SER A 82 -5.62 -14.47 -3.56
C SER A 82 -5.94 -15.02 -2.17
N TYR A 83 -5.37 -14.40 -1.12
CA TYR A 83 -5.64 -14.84 0.25
C TYR A 83 -6.93 -14.23 0.76
N GLU A 84 -7.64 -15.00 1.58
CA GLU A 84 -8.82 -14.48 2.25
C GLU A 84 -8.43 -13.43 3.29
N THR A 85 -7.33 -13.67 4.00
CA THR A 85 -6.84 -12.75 5.03
C THR A 85 -5.39 -12.40 4.75
N PRO A 86 -5.14 -11.46 3.82
CA PRO A 86 -3.76 -11.07 3.50
C PRO A 86 -3.15 -10.19 4.57
N GLU A 87 -1.82 -10.25 4.68
CA GLU A 87 -1.09 -9.33 5.55
C GLU A 87 -1.07 -7.95 4.90
N ILE A 88 -1.60 -6.95 5.61
CA ILE A 88 -1.57 -5.56 5.17
C ILE A 88 -1.42 -4.73 6.44
N ILE A 89 -0.19 -4.35 6.77
CA ILE A 89 0.08 -3.61 8.00
C ILE A 89 0.88 -2.36 7.68
N ALA A 90 0.59 -1.29 8.41
CA ALA A 90 1.24 0.00 8.19
C ALA A 90 2.15 0.33 9.36
N LEU A 91 3.32 0.88 9.02
CA LEU A 91 4.25 1.42 10.00
C LEU A 91 4.42 2.91 9.73
N PRO A 92 4.46 3.74 10.77
CA PRO A 92 4.69 5.17 10.56
C PRO A 92 6.12 5.42 10.11
N ILE A 93 6.27 6.38 9.21
CA ILE A 93 7.58 6.87 8.82
C ILE A 93 7.85 8.11 9.67
N THR A 94 8.72 7.98 10.65
CA THR A 94 8.94 9.06 11.63
C THR A 94 9.88 10.13 11.12
N ALA A 95 10.69 9.82 10.13
CA ALA A 95 11.64 10.78 9.54
C ALA A 95 11.91 10.38 8.10
N ALA A 96 12.01 11.39 7.25
CA ALA A 96 12.32 11.18 5.84
C ALA A 96 13.00 12.44 5.32
N SER A 97 13.85 12.30 4.29
CA SER A 97 14.44 13.48 3.70
C SER A 97 13.33 14.34 3.10
N ALA A 98 13.48 15.67 3.22
CA ALA A 98 12.45 16.58 2.75
C ALA A 98 12.13 16.41 1.25
N PRO A 99 13.13 16.30 0.37
CA PRO A 99 12.81 16.09 -1.05
C PRO A 99 12.05 14.81 -1.33
N TYR A 100 12.39 13.74 -0.63
CA TYR A 100 11.68 12.46 -0.83
C TYR A 100 10.24 12.55 -0.34
N LEU A 101 10.04 13.19 0.81
CA LEU A 101 8.70 13.34 1.37
C LEU A 101 7.82 14.18 0.45
N GLU A 102 8.36 15.25 -0.13
CA GLU A 102 7.62 16.04 -1.11
C GLU A 102 7.23 15.18 -2.32
N TRP A 103 8.17 14.38 -2.82
CA TRP A 103 7.88 13.52 -3.94
C TRP A 103 6.79 12.50 -3.58
N LEU A 104 6.89 11.90 -2.41
CA LEU A 104 5.92 10.89 -1.96
C LEU A 104 4.52 11.48 -1.91
N THR A 105 4.37 12.62 -1.24
CA THR A 105 3.05 13.22 -1.06
C THR A 105 2.46 13.76 -2.35
N ALA A 106 3.32 14.15 -3.29
CA ALA A 106 2.86 14.64 -4.60
C ALA A 106 2.36 13.50 -5.49
N ASN A 107 2.71 12.26 -5.17
CA ASN A 107 2.40 11.12 -6.03
C ASN A 107 1.34 10.19 -5.48
N VAL A 108 0.62 10.62 -4.45
CA VAL A 108 -0.54 9.89 -3.93
C VAL A 108 -1.76 10.80 -4.00
N LEU A 109 -2.93 10.21 -3.79
CA LEU A 109 -4.17 11.00 -3.78
C LEU A 109 -4.11 12.05 -2.68
N PRO A 110 -4.69 13.23 -2.94
CA PRO A 110 -4.56 14.36 -2.02
C PRO A 110 -5.19 14.11 -0.66
N GLN A 111 -4.60 14.75 0.34
CA GLN A 111 -5.10 14.81 1.70
C GLN A 111 -6.43 15.53 1.77
N GLY A 112 -7.24 15.13 2.76
CA GLY A 112 -8.46 15.86 3.04
C GLY A 112 -9.60 15.61 2.09
N ARG A 113 -9.39 14.69 1.13
CA ARG A 113 -10.43 14.32 0.18
C ARG A 113 -10.66 12.82 0.23
N ASN A 114 -11.90 12.41 0.10
CA ASN A 114 -12.16 11.00 -0.03
C ASN A 114 -12.07 10.61 -1.51
N VAL A 115 -11.83 9.32 -1.74
CA VAL A 115 -11.64 8.80 -3.09
C VAL A 115 -12.87 9.02 -3.97
N SER A 116 -14.06 8.95 -3.38
CA SER A 116 -15.31 9.14 -4.12
C SER A 116 -15.40 10.54 -4.69
N GLN A 117 -15.01 11.55 -3.93
CA GLN A 117 -15.05 12.93 -4.40
C GLN A 117 -14.08 13.15 -5.55
N GLU A 118 -12.89 12.57 -5.46
CA GLU A 118 -11.92 12.66 -6.55
C GLU A 118 -12.46 11.99 -7.82
N ALA A 119 -13.03 10.81 -7.66
CA ALA A 119 -13.58 10.09 -8.79
C ALA A 119 -14.72 10.87 -9.45
N ILE A 120 -15.59 11.49 -8.65
CA ILE A 120 -16.68 12.30 -9.18
C ILE A 120 -16.16 13.51 -9.93
N ALA A 121 -15.16 14.20 -9.36
CA ALA A 121 -14.57 15.36 -10.01
C ALA A 121 -13.99 14.98 -11.38
N LYS A 122 -13.30 13.88 -11.47
CA LYS A 122 -12.71 13.43 -12.73
C LYS A 122 -13.79 13.01 -13.75
N SER A 123 -14.81 12.32 -13.28
CA SER A 123 -15.87 11.86 -14.20
C SER A 123 -16.70 13.01 -14.75
N ASN A 124 -16.66 14.17 -14.12
CA ASN A 124 -17.38 15.36 -14.60
C ASN A 124 -16.56 16.21 -15.56
N GLY A 125 -15.54 15.61 -16.17
CA GLY A 125 -14.85 16.27 -17.26
C GLY A 125 -13.61 17.05 -16.85
N THR A 126 -13.13 16.81 -15.68
CA THR A 126 -11.91 17.44 -15.22
C THR A 126 -10.70 16.47 -15.23
#